data_24530182af49107a56a4d55c75802719
#
_entry.id   24530182af49107a56a4d55c75802719
#
_cell.length_a   1.000
_cell.length_b   1.000
_cell.length_c   1.000
_cell.angle_alpha   90.00
_cell.angle_beta   90.00
_cell.angle_gamma   90.00
#
_symmetry.space_group_name_H-M   'P 1'
#
loop_
_entity.id
_entity.type
_entity.pdbx_description
1 polymer ?
#
loop_
_entity_poly.entity_id
_entity_poly.type
_entity_poly.pdbx_seq_one_letter_code
_entity_poly.pdbx_strand_id
1 'polypeptide(L)'
;KATLGASEVGLSGSGHIGEKATFLFSARQSYLQMLFKLLGLPFLPNYIDAQAKVRIRFSQRDELTVLALAGIDNMRLNTDEKGEETEYLLSYLPRLRQETFTVGASYRHYAGRHAQTVTLSHSYLNNRNTKYLGNDESSEDNLTLRLRAVEQKTSLRAENRSHLGRWTLREGVELSYSHYTNRTFRRFFAEQAGTLNYRTRLGLTGW
;
A
#
# COMPACT_ATOMS: atom_id res chain seq x y z
N LYS A 1 -9.73 -18.80 11.09
CA LYS A 1 -10.36 -17.87 12.03
C LYS A 1 -11.13 -16.83 11.24
N ALA A 2 -12.42 -16.67 11.55
CA ALA A 2 -13.20 -15.51 11.10
C ALA A 2 -13.32 -14.50 12.25
N THR A 3 -13.27 -13.22 11.94
CA THR A 3 -13.37 -12.12 12.90
C THR A 3 -14.42 -11.14 12.40
N LEU A 4 -15.33 -10.73 13.28
CA LEU A 4 -16.27 -9.65 13.06
C LEU A 4 -16.00 -8.61 14.14
N GLY A 5 -15.48 -7.46 13.73
CA GLY A 5 -15.20 -6.31 14.62
C GLY A 5 -16.25 -5.22 14.49
N ALA A 6 -16.05 -4.10 15.19
CA ALA A 6 -16.93 -2.94 15.10
C ALA A 6 -16.84 -2.21 13.74
N SER A 7 -15.74 -2.36 13.02
CA SER A 7 -15.45 -1.61 11.77
C SER A 7 -15.01 -2.48 10.60
N GLU A 8 -14.76 -3.77 10.84
CA GLU A 8 -14.22 -4.67 9.82
C GLU A 8 -14.66 -6.13 10.00
N VAL A 9 -14.68 -6.85 8.90
CA VAL A 9 -14.76 -8.30 8.86
C VAL A 9 -13.44 -8.86 8.30
N GLY A 10 -12.97 -9.95 8.89
CA GLY A 10 -11.72 -10.56 8.50
C GLY A 10 -11.76 -12.08 8.48
N LEU A 11 -10.95 -12.65 7.61
CA LEU A 11 -10.68 -14.08 7.52
C LEU A 11 -9.16 -14.29 7.58
N SER A 12 -8.72 -15.18 8.46
CA SER A 12 -7.30 -15.54 8.55
C SER A 12 -7.12 -17.01 8.79
N GLY A 13 -6.01 -17.53 8.33
CA GLY A 13 -5.63 -18.92 8.51
C GLY A 13 -4.13 -19.11 8.47
N SER A 14 -3.68 -20.16 9.13
CA SER A 14 -2.31 -20.61 9.07
C SER A 14 -2.28 -22.11 9.20
N GLY A 15 -1.25 -22.74 8.65
CA GLY A 15 -1.12 -24.18 8.68
C GLY A 15 0.16 -24.66 8.03
N HIS A 16 0.19 -25.98 7.82
CA HIS A 16 1.29 -26.67 7.19
C HIS A 16 0.82 -27.28 5.87
N ILE A 17 1.68 -27.30 4.87
CA ILE A 17 1.51 -28.03 3.62
C ILE A 17 2.62 -29.09 3.59
N GLY A 18 2.26 -30.33 3.95
CA GLY A 18 3.22 -31.38 4.21
C GLY A 18 4.15 -31.02 5.38
N GLU A 19 5.33 -31.63 5.42
CA GLU A 19 6.31 -31.42 6.50
C GLU A 19 7.25 -30.23 6.28
N LYS A 20 7.31 -29.69 5.06
CA LYS A 20 8.33 -28.72 4.65
C LYS A 20 7.81 -27.30 4.48
N ALA A 21 6.51 -27.11 4.38
CA ALA A 21 5.96 -25.79 4.12
C ALA A 21 4.97 -25.34 5.20
N THR A 22 5.03 -24.07 5.56
CA THR A 22 4.04 -23.40 6.41
C THR A 22 3.48 -22.22 5.67
N PHE A 23 2.20 -21.93 5.88
CA PHE A 23 1.55 -20.76 5.31
C PHE A 23 0.78 -19.98 6.38
N LEU A 24 0.61 -18.72 6.09
CA LEU A 24 -0.27 -17.79 6.78
C LEU A 24 -0.94 -16.91 5.75
N PHE A 25 -2.24 -16.69 5.90
CA PHE A 25 -2.96 -15.67 5.12
C PHE A 25 -3.92 -14.90 6.01
N SER A 26 -4.24 -13.69 5.60
CA SER A 26 -5.29 -12.87 6.18
C SER A 26 -5.88 -11.99 5.09
N ALA A 27 -7.20 -11.82 5.11
CA ALA A 27 -7.92 -10.86 4.29
C ALA A 27 -8.93 -10.12 5.16
N ARG A 28 -9.06 -8.80 4.97
CA ARG A 28 -9.96 -7.95 5.74
C ARG A 28 -10.70 -6.99 4.83
N GLN A 29 -11.96 -6.76 5.16
CA GLN A 29 -12.82 -5.77 4.52
C GLN A 29 -13.37 -4.85 5.60
N SER A 30 -13.14 -3.56 5.45
CA SER A 30 -13.72 -2.54 6.32
C SER A 30 -15.14 -2.20 5.90
N TYR A 31 -15.98 -1.90 6.86
CA TYR A 31 -17.27 -1.21 6.69
C TYR A 31 -17.34 0.07 7.54
N LEU A 32 -16.19 0.66 7.83
CA LEU A 32 -16.03 1.89 8.60
C LEU A 32 -16.84 3.05 8.01
N GLN A 33 -17.04 3.06 6.69
CA GLN A 33 -17.92 4.01 6.00
C GLN A 33 -19.35 4.06 6.57
N MET A 34 -19.89 2.92 7.02
CA MET A 34 -21.25 2.86 7.60
C MET A 34 -21.27 3.58 8.96
N LEU A 35 -20.25 3.33 9.79
CA LEU A 35 -20.11 4.00 11.09
C LEU A 35 -19.94 5.52 10.91
N PHE A 36 -19.10 5.94 9.95
CA PHE A 36 -18.86 7.35 9.69
C PHE A 36 -20.11 8.05 9.14
N LYS A 37 -20.89 7.36 8.31
CA LYS A 37 -22.17 7.87 7.83
C LYS A 37 -23.19 8.04 9.00
N LEU A 38 -23.25 7.09 9.92
CA LEU A 38 -24.10 7.18 11.10
C LEU A 38 -23.69 8.33 12.05
N LEU A 39 -22.42 8.67 12.09
CA LEU A 39 -21.88 9.78 12.91
C LEU A 39 -21.94 11.13 12.17
N GLY A 40 -22.53 11.21 10.98
CA GLY A 40 -22.62 12.44 10.20
C GLY A 40 -21.27 13.01 9.75
N LEU A 41 -20.24 12.16 9.58
CA LEU A 41 -18.92 12.64 9.18
C LEU A 41 -18.86 12.94 7.66
N PRO A 42 -18.10 13.97 7.23
CA PRO A 42 -18.06 14.42 5.84
C PRO A 42 -17.30 13.48 4.90
N PHE A 43 -16.67 12.43 5.41
CA PHE A 43 -15.90 11.47 4.63
C PHE A 43 -16.18 10.03 5.05
N LEU A 44 -16.13 9.12 4.07
CA LEU A 44 -16.54 7.72 4.19
C LEU A 44 -15.37 6.80 3.79
N PRO A 45 -14.47 6.47 4.74
CA PRO A 45 -13.35 5.59 4.48
C PRO A 45 -13.81 4.13 4.33
N ASN A 46 -13.17 3.43 3.40
CA ASN A 46 -13.35 1.99 3.20
C ASN A 46 -12.02 1.40 2.74
N TYR A 47 -11.65 0.25 3.28
CA TYR A 47 -10.46 -0.46 2.83
C TYR A 47 -10.73 -1.97 2.71
N ILE A 48 -9.97 -2.58 1.83
CA ILE A 48 -9.79 -4.02 1.74
C ILE A 48 -8.29 -4.32 1.70
N ASP A 49 -7.84 -5.24 2.49
CA ASP A 49 -6.46 -5.69 2.47
C ASP A 49 -6.34 -7.21 2.55
N ALA A 50 -5.26 -7.72 2.00
CA ALA A 50 -4.90 -9.11 2.05
C ALA A 50 -3.39 -9.28 2.22
N GLN A 51 -3.00 -10.30 2.95
CA GLN A 51 -1.62 -10.69 3.11
C GLN A 51 -1.47 -12.20 3.10
N ALA A 52 -0.36 -12.67 2.55
CA ALA A 52 -0.02 -14.08 2.53
C ALA A 52 1.49 -14.25 2.76
N LYS A 53 1.86 -15.25 3.50
CA LYS A 53 3.25 -15.65 3.72
C LYS A 53 3.35 -17.17 3.59
N VAL A 54 4.31 -17.60 2.80
CA VAL A 54 4.66 -19.03 2.68
C VAL A 54 6.13 -19.18 3.01
N ARG A 55 6.44 -20.14 3.85
CA ARG A 55 7.80 -20.50 4.21
C ARG A 55 8.02 -21.96 3.86
N ILE A 56 9.05 -22.25 3.07
CA ILE A 56 9.38 -23.59 2.57
C ILE A 56 10.78 -23.94 3.05
N ARG A 57 10.94 -25.05 3.75
CA ARG A 57 12.24 -25.63 4.11
C ARG A 57 12.58 -26.74 3.12
N PHE A 58 13.49 -26.47 2.21
CA PHE A 58 13.98 -27.47 1.24
C PHE A 58 14.86 -28.51 1.94
N SER A 59 15.68 -28.03 2.89
CA SER A 59 16.59 -28.87 3.67
C SER A 59 16.77 -28.27 5.08
N GLN A 60 17.64 -28.87 5.90
CA GLN A 60 18.03 -28.29 7.19
C GLN A 60 18.83 -26.99 7.03
N ARG A 61 19.35 -26.73 5.84
CA ARG A 61 20.19 -25.58 5.54
C ARG A 61 19.52 -24.53 4.69
N ASP A 62 18.43 -24.88 4.00
CA ASP A 62 17.85 -24.06 2.93
C ASP A 62 16.40 -23.74 3.20
N GLU A 63 16.08 -22.47 3.21
CA GLU A 63 14.75 -21.95 3.49
C GLU A 63 14.39 -20.84 2.51
N LEU A 64 13.19 -20.89 1.96
CA LEU A 64 12.59 -19.83 1.17
C LEU A 64 11.36 -19.27 1.90
N THR A 65 11.28 -17.96 2.04
CA THR A 65 10.10 -17.27 2.52
C THR A 65 9.58 -16.36 1.41
N VAL A 66 8.31 -16.49 1.06
CA VAL A 66 7.60 -15.59 0.14
C VAL A 66 6.55 -14.83 0.94
N LEU A 67 6.48 -13.53 0.74
CA LEU A 67 5.51 -12.64 1.36
C LEU A 67 4.80 -11.83 0.27
N ALA A 68 3.48 -11.70 0.40
CA ALA A 68 2.65 -10.83 -0.43
C ALA A 68 1.73 -10.01 0.46
N LEU A 69 1.62 -8.71 0.17
CA LEU A 69 0.72 -7.75 0.81
C LEU A 69 0.00 -6.98 -0.28
N ALA A 70 -1.30 -6.78 -0.13
CA ALA A 70 -2.10 -5.96 -1.05
C ALA A 70 -3.15 -5.18 -0.27
N GLY A 71 -3.48 -3.97 -0.72
CA GLY A 71 -4.51 -3.15 -0.11
C GLY A 71 -5.12 -2.18 -1.12
N ILE A 72 -6.38 -1.88 -0.90
CA ILE A 72 -7.13 -0.83 -1.60
C ILE A 72 -7.82 0.00 -0.55
N ASP A 73 -7.47 1.28 -0.49
CA ASP A 73 -8.07 2.28 0.37
C ASP A 73 -8.89 3.24 -0.48
N ASN A 74 -10.13 3.49 -0.06
CA ASN A 74 -11.01 4.46 -0.70
C ASN A 74 -11.53 5.43 0.36
N MET A 75 -11.55 6.70 0.04
CA MET A 75 -12.26 7.72 0.81
C MET A 75 -13.23 8.44 -0.12
N ARG A 76 -14.52 8.24 0.11
CA ARG A 76 -15.61 8.96 -0.55
C ARG A 76 -16.03 10.14 0.30
N LEU A 77 -16.67 11.13 -0.31
CA LEU A 77 -17.26 12.24 0.41
C LEU A 77 -18.72 11.90 0.77
N ASN A 78 -19.15 12.32 1.96
CA ASN A 78 -20.55 12.21 2.41
C ASN A 78 -21.27 13.51 2.09
N THR A 79 -21.76 13.62 0.88
CA THR A 79 -22.46 14.82 0.38
C THR A 79 -23.92 14.91 0.83
N ASP A 80 -24.42 13.89 1.54
CA ASP A 80 -25.76 13.87 2.10
C ASP A 80 -25.86 14.74 3.38
N GLU A 81 -24.74 14.88 4.08
CA GLU A 81 -24.66 15.68 5.30
C GLU A 81 -24.57 17.17 4.99
N LYS A 82 -25.31 17.96 5.78
CA LYS A 82 -25.39 19.41 5.64
C LYS A 82 -24.96 20.11 6.93
N GLY A 83 -24.47 21.31 6.79
CA GLY A 83 -24.00 22.15 7.89
C GLY A 83 -22.79 22.98 7.43
N GLU A 84 -22.66 24.20 7.91
CA GLU A 84 -21.60 25.11 7.46
C GLU A 84 -20.18 24.51 7.55
N GLU A 85 -19.88 23.84 8.66
CA GLU A 85 -18.58 23.19 8.86
C GLU A 85 -18.39 22.01 7.89
N THR A 86 -19.42 21.19 7.72
CA THR A 86 -19.40 20.04 6.79
C THR A 86 -19.24 20.50 5.34
N GLU A 87 -20.01 21.50 4.92
CA GLU A 87 -19.93 22.07 3.58
C GLU A 87 -18.55 22.70 3.32
N TYR A 88 -18.02 23.40 4.33
CA TYR A 88 -16.66 23.94 4.25
C TYR A 88 -15.62 22.83 4.06
N LEU A 89 -15.66 21.77 4.87
CA LEU A 89 -14.77 20.61 4.71
C LEU A 89 -14.95 19.93 3.35
N LEU A 90 -16.18 19.70 2.92
CA LEU A 90 -16.49 19.11 1.61
C LEU A 90 -16.03 19.99 0.45
N SER A 91 -15.90 21.30 0.64
CA SER A 91 -15.47 22.22 -0.43
C SER A 91 -14.04 21.98 -0.89
N TYR A 92 -13.14 21.49 -0.05
CA TYR A 92 -11.73 21.26 -0.39
C TYR A 92 -11.24 19.82 -0.25
N LEU A 93 -11.96 18.93 0.45
CA LEU A 93 -11.58 17.53 0.54
C LEU A 93 -11.70 16.85 -0.83
N PRO A 94 -10.65 16.20 -1.34
CA PRO A 94 -10.74 15.36 -2.53
C PRO A 94 -11.26 13.97 -2.19
N ARG A 95 -11.76 13.24 -3.17
CA ARG A 95 -11.89 11.80 -3.12
C ARG A 95 -10.52 11.17 -3.27
N LEU A 96 -10.24 10.16 -2.45
CA LEU A 96 -8.97 9.47 -2.46
C LEU A 96 -9.18 8.00 -2.81
N ARG A 97 -8.29 7.48 -3.63
CA ARG A 97 -8.16 6.04 -3.86
C ARG A 97 -6.70 5.67 -3.92
N GLN A 98 -6.30 4.74 -3.08
CA GLN A 98 -4.96 4.19 -3.05
C GLN A 98 -5.02 2.69 -3.30
N GLU A 99 -4.14 2.23 -4.17
CA GLU A 99 -3.94 0.82 -4.47
C GLU A 99 -2.47 0.51 -4.18
N THR A 100 -2.22 -0.49 -3.36
CA THR A 100 -0.86 -0.89 -2.99
C THR A 100 -0.70 -2.40 -3.06
N PHE A 101 0.45 -2.86 -3.51
CA PHE A 101 0.89 -4.22 -3.28
C PHE A 101 2.40 -4.28 -3.07
N THR A 102 2.82 -5.26 -2.32
CA THR A 102 4.24 -5.61 -2.15
C THR A 102 4.37 -7.11 -2.19
N VAL A 103 5.31 -7.60 -2.96
CA VAL A 103 5.70 -9.01 -3.00
C VAL A 103 7.20 -9.12 -2.78
N GLY A 104 7.63 -10.11 -2.01
CA GLY A 104 9.04 -10.36 -1.78
C GLY A 104 9.32 -11.83 -1.53
N ALA A 105 10.51 -12.25 -1.93
CA ALA A 105 11.04 -13.58 -1.69
C ALA A 105 12.40 -13.46 -1.01
N SER A 106 12.60 -14.20 0.06
CA SER A 106 13.84 -14.25 0.83
C SER A 106 14.32 -15.70 0.91
N TYR A 107 15.45 -15.97 0.29
CA TYR A 107 16.14 -17.25 0.38
C TYR A 107 17.24 -17.17 1.43
N ARG A 108 17.30 -18.15 2.32
CA ARG A 108 18.30 -18.25 3.38
C ARG A 108 19.03 -19.58 3.32
N HIS A 109 20.35 -19.51 3.34
CA HIS A 109 21.23 -20.66 3.41
C HIS A 109 22.05 -20.66 4.73
N TYR A 110 22.06 -21.77 5.44
CA TYR A 110 22.81 -21.96 6.67
C TYR A 110 24.04 -22.82 6.41
N ALA A 111 25.24 -22.25 6.61
CA ALA A 111 26.53 -22.93 6.42
C ALA A 111 27.33 -22.88 7.73
N GLY A 112 27.11 -23.83 8.61
CA GLY A 112 27.80 -23.90 9.89
C GLY A 112 27.52 -22.68 10.79
N ARG A 113 28.50 -21.81 10.95
CA ARG A 113 28.40 -20.58 11.75
C ARG A 113 27.94 -19.34 10.93
N HIS A 114 27.61 -19.55 9.67
CA HIS A 114 27.20 -18.50 8.73
C HIS A 114 25.75 -18.69 8.33
N ALA A 115 25.05 -17.59 8.11
CA ALA A 115 23.72 -17.59 7.51
C ALA A 115 23.70 -16.50 6.43
N GLN A 116 23.55 -16.93 5.20
CA GLN A 116 23.44 -16.07 4.03
C GLN A 116 21.98 -15.87 3.68
N THR A 117 21.57 -14.65 3.39
CA THR A 117 20.21 -14.32 3.01
C THR A 117 20.23 -13.44 1.79
N VAL A 118 19.44 -13.83 0.75
CA VAL A 118 19.20 -12.99 -0.42
C VAL A 118 17.71 -12.72 -0.48
N THR A 119 17.34 -11.44 -0.57
CA THR A 119 15.96 -10.99 -0.62
C THR A 119 15.73 -10.14 -1.87
N LEU A 120 14.72 -10.49 -2.64
CA LEU A 120 14.20 -9.69 -3.75
C LEU A 120 12.79 -9.25 -3.39
N SER A 121 12.49 -7.96 -3.56
CA SER A 121 11.16 -7.42 -3.32
C SER A 121 10.76 -6.40 -4.37
N HIS A 122 9.45 -6.30 -4.60
CA HIS A 122 8.84 -5.30 -5.45
C HIS A 122 7.61 -4.72 -4.76
N SER A 123 7.53 -3.37 -4.72
CA SER A 123 6.41 -2.63 -4.17
C SER A 123 5.81 -1.74 -5.26
N TYR A 124 4.50 -1.62 -5.25
CA TYR A 124 3.71 -0.77 -6.12
C TYR A 124 2.73 0.04 -5.29
N LEU A 125 2.64 1.33 -5.56
CA LEU A 125 1.69 2.26 -4.97
C LEU A 125 1.09 3.12 -6.08
N ASN A 126 -0.23 3.24 -6.11
CA ASN A 126 -0.97 4.08 -7.05
C ASN A 126 -1.96 4.93 -6.26
N ASN A 127 -1.68 6.23 -6.16
CA ASN A 127 -2.55 7.22 -5.53
C ASN A 127 -3.34 7.97 -6.59
N ARG A 128 -4.65 8.08 -6.38
CA ARG A 128 -5.57 8.86 -7.21
C ARG A 128 -6.37 9.80 -6.32
N ASN A 129 -6.30 11.09 -6.62
CA ASN A 129 -7.09 12.11 -5.95
C ASN A 129 -7.94 12.82 -7.00
N THR A 130 -9.22 12.97 -6.72
CA THR A 130 -10.16 13.62 -7.62
C THR A 130 -11.02 14.61 -6.85
N LYS A 131 -11.19 15.81 -7.40
CA LYS A 131 -12.05 16.84 -6.83
C LYS A 131 -12.84 17.50 -7.92
N TYR A 132 -14.14 17.69 -7.67
CA TYR A 132 -15.05 18.43 -8.53
C TYR A 132 -15.56 19.68 -7.82
N LEU A 133 -15.85 20.73 -8.56
CA LEU A 133 -16.48 21.94 -8.05
C LEU A 133 -17.88 21.58 -7.48
N GLY A 134 -18.15 22.05 -6.26
CA GLY A 134 -19.40 21.70 -5.57
C GLY A 134 -19.62 20.20 -5.34
N ASN A 135 -18.57 19.36 -5.52
CA ASN A 135 -18.65 17.90 -5.52
C ASN A 135 -19.56 17.30 -6.60
N ASP A 136 -19.88 18.08 -7.63
CA ASP A 136 -20.71 17.67 -8.75
C ASP A 136 -19.88 16.95 -9.82
N GLU A 137 -20.09 15.65 -9.95
CA GLU A 137 -19.42 14.76 -10.90
C GLU A 137 -20.15 14.59 -12.23
N SER A 138 -21.27 15.29 -12.41
CA SER A 138 -22.10 15.15 -13.61
C SER A 138 -21.39 15.63 -14.89
N SER A 139 -20.38 16.50 -14.75
CA SER A 139 -19.61 17.04 -15.88
C SER A 139 -18.11 17.05 -15.59
N GLU A 140 -17.30 16.72 -16.59
CA GLU A 140 -15.84 16.91 -16.58
C GLU A 140 -15.45 18.40 -16.47
N ASP A 141 -16.35 19.33 -16.81
CA ASP A 141 -16.10 20.77 -16.64
C ASP A 141 -16.02 21.18 -15.18
N ASN A 142 -16.64 20.45 -14.29
CA ASN A 142 -16.56 20.62 -12.85
C ASN A 142 -15.26 20.07 -12.23
N LEU A 143 -14.45 19.35 -13.01
CA LEU A 143 -13.21 18.77 -12.52
C LEU A 143 -12.20 19.88 -12.17
N THR A 144 -11.84 19.97 -10.88
CA THR A 144 -10.85 20.94 -10.36
C THR A 144 -9.49 20.31 -10.10
N LEU A 145 -9.47 19.05 -9.69
CA LEU A 145 -8.24 18.30 -9.43
C LEU A 145 -8.37 16.86 -9.91
N ARG A 146 -7.41 16.41 -10.69
CA ARG A 146 -7.15 14.99 -10.95
C ARG A 146 -5.66 14.74 -10.82
N LEU A 147 -5.29 13.99 -9.79
CA LEU A 147 -3.92 13.57 -9.54
C LEU A 147 -3.85 12.05 -9.65
N ARG A 148 -2.84 11.57 -10.35
CA ARG A 148 -2.44 10.17 -10.34
C ARG A 148 -0.94 10.07 -10.14
N ALA A 149 -0.53 9.51 -8.99
CA ALA A 149 0.86 9.26 -8.66
C ALA A 149 1.09 7.77 -8.54
N VAL A 150 2.05 7.25 -9.29
CA VAL A 150 2.45 5.85 -9.25
C VAL A 150 3.91 5.77 -8.83
N GLU A 151 4.15 4.97 -7.80
CA GLU A 151 5.48 4.66 -7.29
C GLU A 151 5.71 3.15 -7.37
N GLN A 152 6.88 2.77 -7.86
CA GLN A 152 7.33 1.38 -7.89
C GLN A 152 8.76 1.32 -7.35
N LYS A 153 9.01 0.35 -6.49
CA LYS A 153 10.36 0.11 -5.96
C LYS A 153 10.68 -1.38 -6.04
N THR A 154 11.81 -1.69 -6.67
CA THR A 154 12.40 -3.04 -6.64
C THR A 154 13.69 -2.99 -5.85
N SER A 155 13.87 -3.90 -4.90
CA SER A 155 15.08 -3.99 -4.08
C SER A 155 15.62 -5.42 -4.08
N LEU A 156 16.93 -5.51 -4.24
CA LEU A 156 17.70 -6.74 -4.07
C LEU A 156 18.67 -6.52 -2.89
N ARG A 157 18.59 -7.38 -1.89
CA ARG A 157 19.43 -7.32 -0.69
C ARG A 157 20.11 -8.65 -0.48
N ALA A 158 21.42 -8.63 -0.25
CA ALA A 158 22.22 -9.77 0.14
C ALA A 158 22.88 -9.51 1.49
N GLU A 159 22.76 -10.43 2.40
CA GLU A 159 23.30 -10.34 3.77
C GLU A 159 24.02 -11.62 4.15
N ASN A 160 25.09 -11.46 4.89
CA ASN A 160 25.78 -12.56 5.57
C ASN A 160 25.84 -12.28 7.07
N ARG A 161 25.53 -13.30 7.86
CA ARG A 161 25.64 -13.28 9.31
C ARG A 161 26.60 -14.36 9.74
N SER A 162 27.69 -13.97 10.42
CA SER A 162 28.73 -14.85 10.87
C SER A 162 28.87 -14.83 12.39
N HIS A 163 28.90 -16.01 13.02
CA HIS A 163 29.19 -16.15 14.46
C HIS A 163 30.65 -16.50 14.67
N LEU A 164 31.43 -15.55 15.21
CA LEU A 164 32.85 -15.62 15.43
C LEU A 164 33.19 -15.60 16.95
N GLY A 165 33.04 -16.77 17.58
CA GLY A 165 33.17 -16.87 19.04
C GLY A 165 32.07 -16.08 19.76
N ARG A 166 32.44 -15.05 20.53
CA ARG A 166 31.51 -14.14 21.22
C ARG A 166 30.96 -13.02 20.34
N TRP A 167 31.45 -12.87 19.11
CA TRP A 167 31.05 -11.82 18.19
C TRP A 167 30.07 -12.35 17.17
N THR A 168 29.13 -11.49 16.79
CA THR A 168 28.26 -11.71 15.63
C THR A 168 28.47 -10.57 14.65
N LEU A 169 29.09 -10.89 13.51
CA LEU A 169 29.27 -9.98 12.40
C LEU A 169 28.06 -10.07 11.48
N ARG A 170 27.54 -8.93 11.03
CA ARG A 170 26.52 -8.81 9.98
C ARG A 170 27.03 -7.85 8.93
N GLU A 171 27.01 -8.28 7.70
CA GLU A 171 27.45 -7.52 6.54
C GLU A 171 26.46 -7.74 5.40
N GLY A 172 26.34 -6.77 4.52
CA GLY A 172 25.41 -6.90 3.42
C GLY A 172 25.45 -5.72 2.48
N VAL A 173 24.77 -5.87 1.37
CA VAL A 173 24.58 -4.87 0.34
C VAL A 173 23.11 -4.85 -0.08
N GLU A 174 22.58 -3.68 -0.36
CA GLU A 174 21.25 -3.48 -0.92
C GLU A 174 21.36 -2.60 -2.16
N LEU A 175 20.72 -3.06 -3.23
CA LEU A 175 20.48 -2.29 -4.44
C LEU A 175 19.00 -2.05 -4.57
N SER A 176 18.60 -0.81 -4.80
CA SER A 176 17.20 -0.49 -5.04
C SER A 176 17.04 0.42 -6.23
N TYR A 177 15.97 0.17 -7.00
CA TYR A 177 15.52 1.01 -8.11
C TYR A 177 14.10 1.46 -7.83
N SER A 178 13.90 2.78 -7.77
CA SER A 178 12.60 3.40 -7.59
C SER A 178 12.20 4.16 -8.85
N HIS A 179 10.96 3.97 -9.28
CA HIS A 179 10.36 4.67 -10.40
C HIS A 179 9.09 5.39 -9.92
N TYR A 180 9.06 6.69 -10.07
CA TYR A 180 7.93 7.53 -9.71
C TYR A 180 7.40 8.27 -10.94
N THR A 181 6.07 8.26 -11.10
CA THR A 181 5.38 9.08 -12.10
C THR A 181 4.23 9.81 -11.44
N ASN A 182 4.08 11.09 -11.76
CA ASN A 182 2.96 11.90 -11.35
C ASN A 182 2.34 12.56 -12.58
N ARG A 183 1.01 12.54 -12.64
CA ARG A 183 0.20 13.28 -13.59
C ARG A 183 -0.82 14.08 -12.79
N THR A 184 -0.76 15.39 -12.87
CA THR A 184 -1.68 16.27 -12.18
C THR A 184 -2.33 17.22 -13.17
N PHE A 185 -3.65 17.27 -13.13
CA PHE A 185 -4.49 18.27 -13.73
C PHE A 185 -5.09 19.10 -12.61
N ARG A 186 -5.05 20.43 -12.73
CA ARG A 186 -5.70 21.36 -11.82
C ARG A 186 -6.33 22.51 -12.61
N ARG A 187 -7.58 22.83 -12.28
CA ARG A 187 -8.34 23.95 -12.83
C ARG A 187 -8.60 24.97 -11.72
N PHE A 188 -8.42 26.21 -12.03
CA PHE A 188 -8.67 27.34 -11.12
C PHE A 188 -9.86 28.13 -11.64
N PHE A 189 -10.75 28.52 -10.75
CA PHE A 189 -11.98 29.28 -11.04
C PHE A 189 -11.92 30.70 -10.41
N ALA A 190 -10.72 31.29 -10.25
CA ALA A 190 -10.54 32.65 -9.76
C ALA A 190 -10.49 33.66 -10.91
N GLU A 191 -10.27 34.96 -10.63
CA GLU A 191 -10.14 36.04 -11.61
C GLU A 191 -9.13 35.74 -12.75
N GLN A 192 -8.19 34.86 -12.53
CA GLN A 192 -7.32 34.27 -13.54
C GLN A 192 -7.66 32.81 -13.73
N ALA A 193 -8.78 32.53 -14.37
CA ALA A 193 -9.16 31.16 -14.71
C ALA A 193 -8.10 30.50 -15.59
N GLY A 194 -7.65 29.31 -15.21
CA GLY A 194 -6.61 28.59 -15.94
C GLY A 194 -6.58 27.12 -15.59
N THR A 195 -5.86 26.36 -16.41
CA THR A 195 -5.60 24.94 -16.16
C THR A 195 -4.10 24.69 -16.06
N LEU A 196 -3.68 23.89 -15.06
CA LEU A 196 -2.33 23.43 -14.92
C LEU A 196 -2.29 21.93 -15.19
N ASN A 197 -1.49 21.52 -16.18
CA ASN A 197 -1.19 20.13 -16.44
C ASN A 197 0.32 19.93 -16.31
N TYR A 198 0.73 19.06 -15.40
CA TYR A 198 2.14 18.69 -15.33
C TYR A 198 2.33 17.18 -15.14
N ARG A 199 3.46 16.72 -15.61
CA ARG A 199 3.88 15.34 -15.50
C ARG A 199 5.30 15.29 -14.97
N THR A 200 5.53 14.55 -13.90
CA THR A 200 6.85 14.27 -13.35
C THR A 200 7.17 12.79 -13.47
N ARG A 201 8.40 12.48 -13.84
CA ARG A 201 8.94 11.13 -13.86
C ARG A 201 10.32 11.14 -13.23
N LEU A 202 10.52 10.34 -12.19
CA LEU A 202 11.77 10.20 -11.47
C LEU A 202 12.17 8.73 -11.40
N GLY A 203 13.44 8.44 -11.64
CA GLY A 203 14.05 7.15 -11.38
C GLY A 203 15.20 7.37 -10.39
N LEU A 204 15.20 6.63 -9.30
CA LEU A 204 16.23 6.71 -8.26
C LEU A 204 16.82 5.31 -8.07
N THR A 205 18.15 5.25 -8.02
CA THR A 205 18.88 4.03 -7.67
C THR A 205 19.62 4.30 -6.37
N GLY A 206 19.42 3.45 -5.36
CA GLY A 206 20.09 3.50 -4.08
C GLY A 206 20.88 2.21 -3.84
N TRP A 207 21.95 2.30 -3.08
CA TRP A 207 22.83 1.20 -2.68
C TRP A 207 23.35 1.44 -1.26
#